data_d9bd9cebc8cba959153faf0b53eb755d
#
_entry.id   d9bd9cebc8cba959153faf0b53eb755d
#
_cell.length_a   1.000
_cell.length_b   1.000
_cell.length_c   1.000
_cell.angle_alpha   90.00
_cell.angle_beta   90.00
_cell.angle_gamma   90.00
#
_symmetry.space_group_name_H-M   'P 1'
#
loop_
_entity.id
_entity.type
_entity.pdbx_description
1 polymer ?
#
loop_
_entity_poly.entity_id
_entity_poly.type
_entity_poly.pdbx_seq_one_letter_code
_entity_poly.pdbx_strand_id
1 'polypeptide(L)'
;EGACGCCTVIKDTYAVASCMTLTVDCDGSDIITIEGLEDPEKGLDPIQQAFIDEYSFQCGYCTPGIIMSAKALFMHNPHPTAEEIQEALSGNFCRCISHYTVLRALNKVAGNEDAELSEMHRAADDIPVEDRIPVRENKHPNNPSTWQSCNEHSLAD
;
A
#
# COMPACT_ATOMS: atom_id res chain seq x y z
N GLU A 1 13.86 3.47 12.65
CA GLU A 1 14.16 4.58 11.73
C GLU A 1 12.91 5.34 11.25
N GLY A 2 11.72 4.77 11.41
CA GLY A 2 10.44 5.39 11.03
C GLY A 2 10.22 5.59 9.53
N ALA A 3 10.99 4.91 8.68
CA ALA A 3 11.03 5.20 7.25
C ALA A 3 9.95 4.51 6.40
N CYS A 4 9.44 3.36 6.81
CA CYS A 4 8.64 2.51 5.92
C CYS A 4 7.19 2.27 6.36
N GLY A 5 6.84 2.57 7.61
CA GLY A 5 5.48 2.38 8.14
C GLY A 5 5.03 0.93 8.34
N CYS A 6 5.85 -0.08 8.03
CA CYS A 6 5.44 -1.49 8.16
C CYS A 6 5.14 -1.92 9.60
N CYS A 7 5.70 -1.22 10.57
CA CYS A 7 5.51 -1.48 12.00
C CYS A 7 4.40 -0.61 12.63
N THR A 8 3.55 0.01 11.85
CA THR A 8 2.46 0.85 12.36
C THR A 8 1.52 0.03 13.23
N VAL A 9 1.21 0.58 14.40
CA VAL A 9 0.20 0.10 15.35
C VAL A 9 -0.73 1.25 15.71
N ILE A 10 -1.88 0.97 16.29
CA ILE A 10 -2.73 2.00 16.84
C ILE A 10 -2.43 2.11 18.33
N LYS A 11 -2.03 3.31 18.76
CA LYS A 11 -1.89 3.68 20.14
C LYS A 11 -3.05 4.61 20.51
N ASP A 12 -3.90 4.18 21.41
CA ASP A 12 -5.17 4.83 21.76
C ASP A 12 -6.09 4.93 20.52
N THR A 13 -5.97 5.95 19.71
CA THR A 13 -6.72 6.12 18.45
C THR A 13 -5.83 6.54 17.28
N TYR A 14 -4.53 6.67 17.50
CA TYR A 14 -3.59 7.22 16.50
C TYR A 14 -2.67 6.15 15.93
N ALA A 15 -2.43 6.22 14.63
CA ALA A 15 -1.41 5.41 13.98
C ALA A 15 -0.01 5.90 14.39
N VAL A 16 0.79 5.01 14.95
CA VAL A 16 2.17 5.31 15.36
C VAL A 16 3.13 4.26 14.83
N ALA A 17 4.33 4.69 14.43
CA ALA A 17 5.40 3.77 14.06
C ALA A 17 6.00 3.17 15.34
N SER A 18 5.76 1.88 15.61
CA SER A 18 6.23 1.24 16.85
C SER A 18 7.76 1.23 16.99
N CYS A 19 8.50 1.22 15.87
CA CYS A 19 9.96 1.31 15.90
C CYS A 19 10.50 2.67 16.37
N MET A 20 9.64 3.70 16.44
CA MET A 20 9.97 5.05 16.91
C MET A 20 9.31 5.40 18.24
N THR A 21 8.49 4.50 18.78
CA THR A 21 7.76 4.72 20.04
C THR A 21 8.49 4.05 21.18
N LEU A 22 8.79 4.81 22.23
CA LEU A 22 9.42 4.25 23.42
C LEU A 22 8.38 3.48 24.24
N THR A 23 8.76 2.30 24.72
CA THR A 23 7.86 1.46 25.54
C THR A 23 7.35 2.19 26.79
N VAL A 24 8.19 3.05 27.38
CA VAL A 24 7.82 3.84 28.55
C VAL A 24 6.70 4.85 28.24
N ASP A 25 6.60 5.33 26.99
CA ASP A 25 5.55 6.24 26.55
C ASP A 25 4.21 5.52 26.28
N CYS A 26 4.21 4.20 26.37
CA CYS A 26 3.03 3.36 26.19
C CYS A 26 2.38 2.95 27.53
N ASP A 27 2.94 3.35 28.64
CA ASP A 27 2.37 3.04 29.96
C ASP A 27 0.98 3.65 30.09
N GLY A 28 -0.02 2.81 30.37
CA GLY A 28 -1.42 3.22 30.46
C GLY A 28 -2.15 3.47 29.13
N SER A 29 -1.49 3.22 27.98
CA SER A 29 -2.11 3.35 26.66
C SER A 29 -2.67 2.03 26.14
N ASP A 30 -3.75 2.11 25.37
CA ASP A 30 -4.29 0.97 24.62
C ASP A 30 -3.51 0.80 23.30
N ILE A 31 -2.94 -0.40 23.08
CA ILE A 31 -2.21 -0.71 21.87
C ILE A 31 -2.96 -1.79 21.09
N ILE A 32 -3.29 -1.49 19.83
CA ILE A 32 -3.91 -2.44 18.91
C ILE A 32 -2.91 -2.75 17.80
N THR A 33 -2.68 -4.05 17.59
CA THR A 33 -1.88 -4.57 16.47
C THR A 33 -2.79 -5.17 15.41
N ILE A 34 -2.23 -5.59 14.27
CA ILE A 34 -3.00 -6.17 13.15
C ILE A 34 -3.83 -7.39 13.58
N GLU A 35 -3.32 -8.19 14.51
CA GLU A 35 -4.00 -9.37 15.04
C GLU A 35 -5.21 -9.00 15.90
N GLY A 36 -5.18 -7.82 16.52
CA GLY A 36 -6.26 -7.33 17.37
C GLY A 36 -7.42 -6.69 16.60
N LEU A 37 -7.37 -6.64 15.26
CA LEU A 37 -8.49 -6.12 14.45
C LEU A 37 -9.55 -7.18 14.18
N GLU A 38 -9.21 -8.46 14.23
CA GLU A 38 -10.16 -9.55 14.03
C GLU A 38 -11.11 -9.66 15.23
N ASP A 39 -12.40 -9.70 14.95
CA ASP A 39 -13.43 -9.97 15.94
C ASP A 39 -13.68 -11.49 15.99
N PRO A 40 -13.53 -12.15 17.15
CA PRO A 40 -13.71 -13.59 17.25
C PRO A 40 -15.09 -14.11 16.79
N GLU A 41 -16.11 -13.27 16.83
CA GLU A 41 -17.47 -13.65 16.45
C GLU A 41 -17.83 -13.20 15.03
N LYS A 42 -17.27 -12.08 14.56
CA LYS A 42 -17.59 -11.45 13.27
C LYS A 42 -16.55 -11.73 12.19
N GLY A 43 -15.36 -12.19 12.58
CA GLY A 43 -14.23 -12.46 11.67
C GLY A 43 -13.41 -11.21 11.37
N LEU A 44 -12.86 -11.16 10.15
CA LEU A 44 -11.94 -10.09 9.73
C LEU A 44 -12.58 -8.70 9.76
N ASP A 45 -11.79 -7.70 10.10
CA ASP A 45 -12.18 -6.30 9.95
C ASP A 45 -12.50 -5.99 8.46
N PRO A 46 -13.49 -5.11 8.18
CA PRO A 46 -13.86 -4.76 6.81
C PRO A 46 -12.68 -4.31 5.93
N ILE A 47 -11.68 -3.63 6.51
CA ILE A 47 -10.48 -3.24 5.79
C ILE A 47 -9.63 -4.46 5.43
N GLN A 48 -9.44 -5.41 6.37
CA GLN A 48 -8.72 -6.66 6.10
C GLN A 48 -9.42 -7.46 4.98
N GLN A 49 -10.75 -7.55 5.04
CA GLN A 49 -11.53 -8.26 4.03
C GLN A 49 -11.42 -7.58 2.67
N ALA A 50 -11.52 -6.25 2.59
CA ALA A 50 -11.38 -5.51 1.35
C ALA A 50 -9.99 -5.70 0.70
N PHE A 51 -8.92 -5.81 1.51
CA PHE A 51 -7.58 -6.11 0.98
C PHE A 51 -7.49 -7.49 0.34
N ILE A 52 -8.22 -8.47 0.86
CA ILE A 52 -8.30 -9.81 0.27
C ILE A 52 -9.12 -9.76 -1.03
N ASP A 53 -10.29 -9.15 -1.00
CA ASP A 53 -11.22 -9.09 -2.12
C ASP A 53 -10.62 -8.35 -3.32
N GLU A 54 -9.84 -7.29 -3.07
CA GLU A 54 -9.23 -6.44 -4.10
C GLU A 54 -7.78 -6.84 -4.43
N TYR A 55 -7.29 -7.94 -3.88
CA TYR A 55 -5.90 -8.41 -4.08
C TYR A 55 -4.86 -7.33 -3.79
N SER A 56 -5.07 -6.55 -2.73
CA SER A 56 -4.25 -5.38 -2.38
C SER A 56 -2.97 -5.75 -1.62
N PHE A 57 -2.39 -6.90 -1.91
CA PHE A 57 -1.10 -7.36 -1.37
C PHE A 57 -0.44 -8.35 -2.33
N GLN A 58 0.88 -8.47 -2.22
CA GLN A 58 1.68 -9.52 -2.89
C GLN A 58 2.53 -10.26 -1.85
N CYS A 59 3.70 -9.72 -1.47
CA CYS A 59 4.53 -10.35 -0.44
C CYS A 59 3.94 -10.22 0.98
N GLY A 60 3.02 -9.28 1.20
CA GLY A 60 2.32 -9.09 2.47
C GLY A 60 3.10 -8.31 3.54
N TYR A 61 4.37 -7.97 3.30
CA TYR A 61 5.23 -7.37 4.34
C TYR A 61 4.76 -5.99 4.81
N CYS A 62 4.33 -5.11 3.89
CA CYS A 62 3.82 -3.77 4.20
C CYS A 62 2.34 -3.77 4.62
N THR A 63 1.61 -4.84 4.33
CA THR A 63 0.15 -4.91 4.47
C THR A 63 -0.33 -4.62 5.89
N PRO A 64 0.26 -5.17 6.97
CA PRO A 64 -0.16 -4.82 8.32
C PRO A 64 -0.08 -3.33 8.61
N GLY A 65 1.04 -2.70 8.27
CA GLY A 65 1.23 -1.27 8.51
C GLY A 65 0.24 -0.40 7.75
N ILE A 66 -0.04 -0.73 6.49
CA ILE A 66 -1.03 -0.02 5.66
C ILE A 66 -2.44 -0.15 6.25
N ILE A 67 -2.84 -1.37 6.63
CA ILE A 67 -4.15 -1.63 7.24
C ILE A 67 -4.29 -0.86 8.57
N MET A 68 -3.25 -0.85 9.41
CA MET A 68 -3.30 -0.13 10.69
C MET A 68 -3.39 1.38 10.51
N SER A 69 -2.66 1.95 9.53
CA SER A 69 -2.77 3.38 9.18
C SER A 69 -4.17 3.73 8.67
N ALA A 70 -4.72 2.92 7.78
CA ALA A 70 -6.09 3.07 7.30
C ALA A 70 -7.10 2.95 8.44
N LYS A 71 -6.97 1.93 9.30
CA LYS A 71 -7.89 1.72 10.44
C LYS A 71 -7.93 2.91 11.38
N ALA A 72 -6.78 3.51 11.70
CA ALA A 72 -6.73 4.72 12.51
C ALA A 72 -7.48 5.88 11.84
N LEU A 73 -7.34 6.07 10.53
CA LEU A 73 -8.12 7.06 9.79
C LEU A 73 -9.63 6.79 9.91
N PHE A 74 -10.07 5.56 9.65
CA PHE A 74 -11.49 5.18 9.71
C PHE A 74 -12.08 5.27 11.12
N MET A 75 -11.27 5.18 12.18
CA MET A 75 -11.72 5.43 13.55
C MET A 75 -12.08 6.90 13.77
N HIS A 76 -11.41 7.83 13.09
CA HIS A 76 -11.67 9.26 13.19
C HIS A 76 -12.69 9.76 12.16
N ASN A 77 -12.65 9.23 10.96
CA ASN A 77 -13.54 9.56 9.86
C ASN A 77 -14.04 8.27 9.18
N PRO A 78 -15.30 7.85 9.40
CA PRO A 78 -15.85 6.62 8.81
C PRO A 78 -16.00 6.67 7.28
N HIS A 79 -16.04 7.85 6.69
CA HIS A 79 -16.19 8.08 5.24
C HIS A 79 -15.11 9.04 4.74
N PRO A 80 -13.82 8.63 4.78
CA PRO A 80 -12.74 9.49 4.32
C PRO A 80 -12.77 9.65 2.79
N THR A 81 -12.35 10.82 2.33
CA THR A 81 -12.13 11.05 0.89
C THR A 81 -10.90 10.32 0.38
N ALA A 82 -10.75 10.22 -0.94
CA ALA A 82 -9.58 9.58 -1.54
C ALA A 82 -8.27 10.30 -1.17
N GLU A 83 -8.30 11.63 -1.07
CA GLU A 83 -7.16 12.44 -0.64
C GLU A 83 -6.78 12.17 0.81
N GLU A 84 -7.75 12.09 1.73
CA GLU A 84 -7.51 11.77 3.13
C GLU A 84 -6.90 10.37 3.29
N ILE A 85 -7.36 9.41 2.48
CA ILE A 85 -6.78 8.06 2.44
C ILE A 85 -5.32 8.11 1.96
N GLN A 86 -5.02 8.85 0.89
CA GLN A 86 -3.65 9.01 0.38
C GLN A 86 -2.74 9.66 1.41
N GLU A 87 -3.22 10.72 2.08
CA GLU A 87 -2.47 11.41 3.12
C GLU A 87 -2.16 10.48 4.30
N ALA A 88 -3.16 9.73 4.78
CA ALA A 88 -2.99 8.78 5.88
C ALA A 88 -1.97 7.68 5.56
N LEU A 89 -1.86 7.29 4.29
CA LEU A 89 -0.92 6.26 3.83
C LEU A 89 0.44 6.81 3.41
N SER A 90 0.66 8.11 3.43
CA SER A 90 1.89 8.76 2.93
C SER A 90 3.17 8.28 3.63
N GLY A 91 3.06 7.77 4.86
CA GLY A 91 4.15 7.18 5.64
C GLY A 91 4.37 5.67 5.40
N ASN A 92 3.59 5.03 4.52
CA ASN A 92 3.66 3.59 4.28
C ASN A 92 4.31 3.28 2.93
N PHE A 93 5.43 2.57 2.95
CA PHE A 93 6.15 2.16 1.74
C PHE A 93 5.80 0.74 1.32
N CYS A 94 5.46 0.59 0.04
CA CYS A 94 5.35 -0.71 -0.59
C CYS A 94 6.13 -0.76 -1.91
N ARG A 95 6.86 -1.86 -2.13
CA ARG A 95 7.62 -2.08 -3.38
C ARG A 95 6.87 -2.97 -4.37
N CYS A 96 5.92 -3.77 -3.89
CA CYS A 96 5.31 -4.85 -4.67
C CYS A 96 3.99 -4.48 -5.31
N ILE A 97 3.12 -3.79 -4.56
CA ILE A 97 1.76 -3.47 -5.00
C ILE A 97 1.68 -2.05 -5.55
N SER A 98 0.68 -1.84 -6.42
CA SER A 98 0.28 -0.50 -6.82
C SER A 98 -0.53 0.17 -5.71
N HIS A 99 -0.26 1.45 -5.46
CA HIS A 99 -1.13 2.25 -4.59
C HIS A 99 -2.59 2.25 -5.05
N TYR A 100 -2.83 2.09 -6.35
CA TYR A 100 -4.16 2.01 -6.94
C TYR A 100 -5.02 0.90 -6.33
N THR A 101 -4.49 -0.33 -6.18
CA THR A 101 -5.27 -1.44 -5.61
C THR A 101 -5.60 -1.20 -4.15
N VAL A 102 -4.68 -0.59 -3.39
CA VAL A 102 -4.89 -0.22 -1.99
C VAL A 102 -5.98 0.86 -1.88
N LEU A 103 -5.88 1.91 -2.70
CA LEU A 103 -6.86 2.99 -2.71
C LEU A 103 -8.25 2.46 -3.11
N ARG A 104 -8.32 1.55 -4.08
CA ARG A 104 -9.58 0.92 -4.49
C ARG A 104 -10.21 0.15 -3.34
N ALA A 105 -9.44 -0.67 -2.62
CA ALA A 105 -9.93 -1.39 -1.47
C ALA A 105 -10.48 -0.45 -0.38
N LEU A 106 -9.74 0.60 -0.05
CA LEU A 106 -10.12 1.53 1.00
C LEU A 106 -11.29 2.44 0.61
N ASN A 107 -11.34 2.90 -0.66
CA ASN A 107 -12.49 3.67 -1.16
C ASN A 107 -13.77 2.83 -1.16
N LYS A 108 -13.68 1.53 -1.46
CA LYS A 108 -14.83 0.62 -1.35
C LYS A 108 -15.35 0.52 0.09
N VAL A 109 -14.45 0.44 1.09
CA VAL A 109 -14.83 0.45 2.50
C VAL A 109 -15.43 1.80 2.92
N ALA A 110 -14.91 2.91 2.38
CA ALA A 110 -15.42 4.27 2.63
C ALA A 110 -16.79 4.53 1.99
N GLY A 111 -17.20 3.70 1.03
CA GLY A 111 -18.42 3.91 0.22
C GLY A 111 -18.23 4.90 -0.93
N ASN A 112 -16.99 5.20 -1.29
CA ASN A 112 -16.65 6.07 -2.42
C ASN A 112 -16.54 5.23 -3.71
N GLU A 113 -17.67 4.74 -4.24
CA GLU A 113 -17.64 3.91 -5.43
C GLU A 113 -17.37 4.75 -6.71
N ASP A 114 -16.25 4.48 -7.37
CA ASP A 114 -15.96 4.66 -8.81
C ASP A 114 -15.61 6.04 -9.40
N ALA A 115 -15.96 7.18 -8.83
CA ALA A 115 -15.80 8.44 -9.57
C ALA A 115 -14.36 8.99 -9.58
N GLU A 116 -13.65 8.90 -8.47
CA GLU A 116 -12.34 9.57 -8.32
C GLU A 116 -11.15 8.73 -8.79
N LEU A 117 -11.23 7.41 -8.70
CA LEU A 117 -10.17 6.51 -9.21
C LEU A 117 -10.04 6.57 -10.73
N SER A 118 -11.14 6.87 -11.43
CA SER A 118 -11.13 7.05 -12.89
C SER A 118 -10.41 8.34 -13.30
N GLU A 119 -10.40 9.38 -12.47
CA GLU A 119 -9.68 10.64 -12.74
C GLU A 119 -8.18 10.48 -12.53
N MET A 120 -7.77 9.75 -11.50
CA MET A 120 -6.34 9.44 -11.30
C MET A 120 -5.75 8.59 -12.44
N HIS A 121 -6.55 7.72 -13.04
CA HIS A 121 -6.13 6.94 -14.22
C HIS A 121 -6.04 7.82 -15.47
N ARG A 122 -7.01 8.73 -15.65
CA ARG A 122 -6.99 9.67 -16.79
C ARG A 122 -5.79 10.61 -16.74
N ALA A 123 -5.43 11.13 -15.57
CA ALA A 123 -4.27 12.02 -15.44
C ALA A 123 -2.94 11.38 -15.90
N ALA A 124 -2.80 10.06 -15.81
CA ALA A 124 -1.63 9.35 -16.32
C ALA A 124 -1.70 9.10 -17.83
N ASP A 125 -2.90 8.90 -18.37
CA ASP A 125 -3.14 8.67 -19.80
C ASP A 125 -3.16 9.98 -20.60
N ASP A 126 -3.51 11.11 -19.94
CA ASP A 126 -3.58 12.45 -20.53
C ASP A 126 -2.20 13.12 -20.71
N ILE A 127 -1.12 12.53 -20.19
CA ILE A 127 0.23 13.02 -20.47
C ILE A 127 0.54 12.70 -21.94
N PRO A 128 0.73 13.73 -22.81
CA PRO A 128 1.12 13.51 -24.19
C PRO A 128 2.34 12.58 -24.29
N VAL A 129 2.33 11.71 -25.29
CA VAL A 129 3.40 10.68 -25.41
C VAL A 129 4.78 11.33 -25.52
N GLU A 130 4.84 12.54 -26.10
CA GLU A 130 6.04 13.37 -26.22
C GLU A 130 6.58 13.89 -24.88
N ASP A 131 5.72 14.08 -23.90
CA ASP A 131 6.08 14.57 -22.56
C ASP A 131 6.38 13.44 -21.57
N ARG A 132 6.14 12.19 -21.99
CA ARG A 132 6.54 11.03 -21.19
C ARG A 132 8.06 10.94 -21.17
N ILE A 133 8.62 10.77 -19.97
CA ILE A 133 10.06 10.55 -19.82
C ILE A 133 10.45 9.39 -20.75
N PRO A 134 11.31 9.62 -21.75
CA PRO A 134 11.69 8.55 -22.66
C PRO A 134 12.30 7.43 -21.83
N VAL A 135 11.71 6.25 -21.92
CA VAL A 135 12.29 5.04 -21.32
C VAL A 135 13.65 4.88 -22.00
N ARG A 136 14.73 5.21 -21.28
CA ARG A 136 16.07 4.96 -21.78
C ARG A 136 16.13 3.47 -22.10
N GLU A 137 16.42 3.15 -23.37
CA GLU A 137 16.76 1.79 -23.72
C GLU A 137 17.78 1.29 -22.72
N ASN A 138 17.40 0.32 -21.92
CA ASN A 138 18.31 -0.26 -20.94
C ASN A 138 19.34 -1.09 -21.69
N LYS A 139 20.45 -0.46 -22.06
CA LYS A 139 21.60 -1.11 -22.69
C LYS A 139 22.48 -1.87 -21.69
N HIS A 140 21.94 -2.12 -20.48
CA HIS A 140 22.68 -2.91 -19.49
C HIS A 140 22.89 -4.34 -20.04
N PRO A 141 24.09 -4.92 -19.92
CA PRO A 141 24.39 -6.26 -20.44
C PRO A 141 23.48 -7.37 -19.88
N ASN A 142 22.80 -7.11 -18.76
CA ASN A 142 21.83 -8.02 -18.15
C ASN A 142 20.36 -7.69 -18.52
N ASN A 143 20.11 -6.89 -19.57
CA ASN A 143 18.74 -6.68 -20.04
C ASN A 143 18.19 -7.99 -20.64
N PRO A 144 16.99 -8.48 -20.21
CA PRO A 144 16.40 -9.72 -20.75
C PRO A 144 16.29 -9.77 -22.27
N SER A 145 16.14 -8.62 -22.95
CA SER A 145 16.11 -8.54 -24.41
C SER A 145 17.46 -8.86 -25.07
N THR A 146 18.58 -8.81 -24.31
CA THR A 146 19.91 -9.20 -24.79
C THR A 146 20.25 -10.67 -24.49
N TRP A 147 19.44 -11.36 -23.69
CA TRP A 147 19.68 -12.76 -23.32
C TRP A 147 19.31 -13.75 -24.44
N GLN A 148 18.44 -13.36 -25.37
CA GLN A 148 18.10 -14.21 -26.51
C GLN A 148 19.31 -14.43 -27.46
N SER A 149 20.22 -13.46 -27.56
CA SER A 149 21.43 -13.59 -28.38
C SER A 149 22.54 -14.44 -27.75
N CYS A 150 22.50 -14.66 -26.43
CA CYS A 150 23.50 -15.49 -25.74
C CYS A 150 23.23 -16.99 -25.84
N ASN A 151 21.98 -17.41 -26.06
CA ASN A 151 21.63 -18.83 -26.16
C ASN A 151 21.87 -19.42 -27.55
N GLU A 152 22.03 -18.60 -28.58
CA GLU A 152 22.30 -19.10 -29.93
C GLU A 152 23.78 -19.43 -30.17
N HIS A 153 24.70 -18.98 -29.29
CA HIS A 153 26.14 -19.19 -29.47
C HIS A 153 26.75 -20.29 -28.58
N SER A 154 25.95 -20.90 -27.68
CA SER A 154 26.47 -21.92 -26.74
C SER A 154 26.13 -23.37 -27.10
N LEU A 155 25.56 -23.62 -28.29
CA LEU A 155 25.23 -24.98 -28.75
C LEU A 155 25.91 -25.39 -30.04
N ALA A 156 26.98 -24.69 -30.42
CA ALA A 156 27.82 -25.05 -31.57
C ALA A 156 29.26 -25.23 -31.13
N ASP A 157 29.52 -26.32 -30.38
CA ASP A 157 30.83 -27.05 -30.29
C ASP A 157 30.57 -28.43 -29.65
#